data_f2609e32d8fd349e9d6e7743c4195c71
#
_entry.id   f2609e32d8fd349e9d6e7743c4195c71
#
_cell.length_a   1.000
_cell.length_b   1.000
_cell.length_c   1.000
_cell.angle_alpha   90.00
_cell.angle_beta   90.00
_cell.angle_gamma   90.00
#
_symmetry.space_group_name_H-M   'P 1'
#
loop_
_entity.id
_entity.type
_entity.pdbx_description
1 polymer ?
#
loop_
_entity_poly.entity_id
_entity_poly.type
_entity_poly.pdbx_seq_one_letter_code
_entity_poly.pdbx_strand_id
1 'polypeptide(L)'
;MVPALEKIIAESDRIVFFGGAGVSTESGIPDFRSVDGLYHQKYDYPPETILSHTFWEENPEEFYRFYRDKLIVKGAKPNAAHLRLAKLEREGKLKAIVTQNIDGLHQAAGSKTVYELHGSTLRNYCVKCGTFYDVDFIANSTGVPRCPKCGGIVKPDVVLYEEGLDEEVLSGAVSAIRKADTLIIGGTSLGVYPAAGLIRYFRGRHLVVINMQPTGADAQADLCIAKPIGQVLSEDVLLED
;
A
#
# COMPACT_ATOMS: atom_id res chain seq x y z
N MET A 1 2.11 8.00 -21.93
CA MET A 1 2.60 8.96 -20.88
C MET A 1 1.82 10.25 -20.99
N VAL A 2 1.51 10.90 -19.88
CA VAL A 2 0.78 12.19 -19.84
C VAL A 2 1.82 13.31 -19.90
N PRO A 3 1.81 14.18 -20.93
CA PRO A 3 2.85 15.20 -21.13
C PRO A 3 3.05 16.15 -19.94
N ALA A 4 1.96 16.56 -19.30
CA ALA A 4 2.02 17.41 -18.12
C ALA A 4 2.72 16.73 -16.93
N LEU A 5 2.46 15.44 -16.71
CA LEU A 5 3.12 14.64 -15.67
C LEU A 5 4.61 14.49 -15.94
N GLU A 6 4.99 14.18 -17.17
CA GLU A 6 6.41 14.01 -17.55
C GLU A 6 7.21 15.30 -17.38
N LYS A 7 6.57 16.45 -17.66
CA LYS A 7 7.20 17.76 -17.40
C LYS A 7 7.45 17.96 -15.90
N ILE A 8 6.47 17.69 -15.04
CA ILE A 8 6.62 17.78 -13.59
C ILE A 8 7.74 16.83 -13.10
N ILE A 9 7.75 15.58 -13.57
CA ILE A 9 8.79 14.60 -13.21
C ILE A 9 10.20 15.10 -13.65
N ALA A 10 10.32 15.67 -14.85
CA ALA A 10 11.60 16.19 -15.36
C ALA A 10 12.12 17.34 -14.50
N GLU A 11 11.24 18.24 -14.05
CA GLU A 11 11.58 19.42 -13.24
C GLU A 11 11.79 19.09 -11.75
N SER A 12 11.50 17.85 -11.32
CA SER A 12 11.58 17.42 -9.93
C SER A 12 12.90 16.72 -9.63
N ASP A 13 13.43 16.93 -8.43
CA ASP A 13 14.64 16.30 -7.91
C ASP A 13 14.39 15.39 -6.71
N ARG A 14 13.27 15.58 -6.01
CA ARG A 14 12.90 14.83 -4.81
C ARG A 14 11.43 14.47 -4.83
N ILE A 15 11.08 13.52 -5.67
CA ILE A 15 9.73 12.98 -5.75
C ILE A 15 9.51 12.01 -4.58
N VAL A 16 8.35 12.10 -3.95
CA VAL A 16 7.81 11.06 -3.07
C VAL A 16 6.49 10.58 -3.64
N PHE A 17 6.30 9.28 -3.65
CA PHE A 17 5.04 8.66 -4.04
C PHE A 17 4.27 8.22 -2.78
N PHE A 18 2.98 8.57 -2.71
CA PHE A 18 2.05 8.12 -1.67
C PHE A 18 0.95 7.28 -2.32
N GLY A 19 0.89 5.98 -1.98
CA GLY A 19 0.02 5.02 -2.66
C GLY A 19 -0.90 4.23 -1.74
N GLY A 20 -1.96 3.69 -2.35
CA GLY A 20 -2.91 2.77 -1.72
C GLY A 20 -3.28 1.60 -2.64
N ALA A 21 -4.33 0.85 -2.27
CA ALA A 21 -4.70 -0.41 -2.91
C ALA A 21 -4.98 -0.32 -4.41
N GLY A 22 -5.43 0.83 -4.90
CA GLY A 22 -5.64 1.09 -6.32
C GLY A 22 -4.37 1.01 -7.17
N VAL A 23 -3.16 1.07 -6.56
CA VAL A 23 -1.91 0.85 -7.29
C VAL A 23 -1.76 -0.61 -7.73
N SER A 24 -2.34 -1.55 -6.99
CA SER A 24 -2.18 -2.99 -7.21
C SER A 24 -3.35 -3.65 -7.94
N THR A 25 -4.41 -2.90 -8.30
CA THR A 25 -5.57 -3.45 -9.02
C THR A 25 -5.19 -4.00 -10.40
N GLU A 26 -4.29 -3.32 -11.12
CA GLU A 26 -3.75 -3.80 -12.41
C GLU A 26 -2.76 -4.97 -12.24
N SER A 27 -2.44 -5.37 -11.00
CA SER A 27 -1.69 -6.59 -10.66
C SER A 27 -2.62 -7.74 -10.25
N GLY A 28 -3.94 -7.55 -10.34
CA GLY A 28 -4.95 -8.54 -9.96
C GLY A 28 -5.26 -8.60 -8.47
N ILE A 29 -4.81 -7.62 -7.66
CA ILE A 29 -5.16 -7.50 -6.25
C ILE A 29 -6.33 -6.53 -6.13
N PRO A 30 -7.53 -6.98 -5.68
CA PRO A 30 -8.68 -6.09 -5.52
C PRO A 30 -8.39 -5.02 -4.45
N ASP A 31 -8.87 -3.82 -4.67
CA ASP A 31 -8.88 -2.81 -3.62
C ASP A 31 -10.00 -3.06 -2.59
N PHE A 32 -10.10 -2.19 -1.59
CA PHE A 32 -11.09 -2.38 -0.51
C PHE A 32 -12.46 -1.80 -0.85
N ARG A 33 -12.55 -0.71 -1.62
CA ARG A 33 -13.73 0.16 -1.72
C ARG A 33 -14.37 0.27 -3.09
N SER A 34 -13.72 -0.16 -4.17
CA SER A 34 -14.33 -0.18 -5.49
C SER A 34 -15.53 -1.15 -5.54
N VAL A 35 -16.31 -1.10 -6.60
CA VAL A 35 -17.49 -1.98 -6.79
C VAL A 35 -17.14 -3.46 -6.65
N ASP A 36 -15.93 -3.86 -7.09
CA ASP A 36 -15.41 -5.22 -6.98
C ASP A 36 -14.48 -5.41 -5.75
N GLY A 37 -14.38 -4.38 -4.90
CA GLY A 37 -13.51 -4.36 -3.74
C GLY A 37 -13.97 -5.26 -2.60
N LEU A 38 -13.08 -5.47 -1.62
CA LEU A 38 -13.34 -6.39 -0.49
C LEU A 38 -14.58 -6.00 0.31
N TYR A 39 -14.91 -4.73 0.45
CA TYR A 39 -16.08 -4.27 1.21
C TYR A 39 -17.43 -4.61 0.56
N HIS A 40 -17.45 -4.94 -0.72
CA HIS A 40 -18.65 -5.35 -1.42
C HIS A 40 -18.84 -6.87 -1.49
N GLN A 41 -17.88 -7.65 -0.98
CA GLN A 41 -18.00 -9.10 -0.92
C GLN A 41 -18.85 -9.54 0.28
N LYS A 42 -19.66 -10.58 0.11
CA LYS A 42 -20.53 -11.11 1.16
C LYS A 42 -19.72 -11.97 2.13
N TYR A 43 -19.52 -11.44 3.32
CA TYR A 43 -19.02 -12.14 4.50
C TYR A 43 -19.99 -11.96 5.66
N ASP A 44 -19.91 -12.83 6.67
CA ASP A 44 -20.75 -12.75 7.87
C ASP A 44 -20.49 -11.47 8.69
N TYR A 45 -19.30 -10.89 8.50
CA TYR A 45 -18.87 -9.64 9.14
C TYR A 45 -18.25 -8.68 8.12
N PRO A 46 -18.38 -7.36 8.34
CA PRO A 46 -17.65 -6.37 7.51
C PRO A 46 -16.14 -6.58 7.58
N PRO A 47 -15.39 -6.35 6.48
CA PRO A 47 -13.92 -6.49 6.47
C PRO A 47 -13.20 -5.68 7.56
N GLU A 48 -13.70 -4.48 7.89
CA GLU A 48 -13.14 -3.67 8.98
C GLU A 48 -13.27 -4.34 10.34
N THR A 49 -14.36 -5.09 10.56
CA THR A 49 -14.54 -5.86 11.79
C THR A 49 -13.59 -7.05 11.82
N ILE A 50 -13.53 -7.83 10.74
CA ILE A 50 -12.63 -9.01 10.66
C ILE A 50 -11.17 -8.61 10.82
N LEU A 51 -10.79 -7.48 10.24
CA LEU A 51 -9.41 -6.96 10.27
C LEU A 51 -9.11 -6.08 11.48
N SER A 52 -9.89 -6.17 12.57
CA SER A 52 -9.60 -5.49 13.83
C SER A 52 -8.77 -6.38 14.78
N HIS A 53 -8.02 -5.72 15.67
CA HIS A 53 -7.25 -6.40 16.72
C HIS A 53 -8.16 -7.23 17.64
N THR A 54 -9.26 -6.64 18.09
CA THR A 54 -10.25 -7.32 18.92
C THR A 54 -10.79 -8.58 18.26
N PHE A 55 -11.16 -8.52 16.97
CA PHE A 55 -11.66 -9.69 16.26
C PHE A 55 -10.59 -10.78 16.10
N TRP A 56 -9.34 -10.40 15.84
CA TRP A 56 -8.21 -11.34 15.78
C TRP A 56 -8.01 -12.08 17.11
N GLU A 57 -8.18 -11.40 18.25
CA GLU A 57 -8.09 -12.03 19.57
C GLU A 57 -9.27 -12.95 19.90
N GLU A 58 -10.51 -12.50 19.63
CA GLU A 58 -11.74 -13.18 20.02
C GLU A 58 -12.15 -14.29 19.04
N ASN A 59 -11.88 -14.12 17.73
CA ASN A 59 -12.28 -15.02 16.67
C ASN A 59 -11.13 -15.37 15.71
N PRO A 60 -10.00 -15.87 16.21
CA PRO A 60 -8.79 -16.06 15.41
C PRO A 60 -8.98 -17.05 14.25
N GLU A 61 -9.80 -18.08 14.38
CA GLU A 61 -10.05 -19.04 13.30
C GLU A 61 -10.68 -18.38 12.09
N GLU A 62 -11.70 -17.55 12.30
CA GLU A 62 -12.39 -16.81 11.24
C GLU A 62 -11.49 -15.73 10.65
N PHE A 63 -10.71 -15.03 11.49
CA PHE A 63 -9.71 -14.07 11.02
C PHE A 63 -8.72 -14.74 10.05
N TYR A 64 -8.12 -15.89 10.42
CA TYR A 64 -7.13 -16.54 9.54
C TYR A 64 -7.78 -17.20 8.33
N ARG A 65 -9.04 -17.62 8.40
CA ARG A 65 -9.80 -18.09 7.22
C ARG A 65 -9.94 -16.96 6.20
N PHE A 66 -10.41 -15.79 6.64
CA PHE A 66 -10.53 -14.59 5.82
C PHE A 66 -9.18 -14.10 5.30
N TYR A 67 -8.18 -14.03 6.18
CA TYR A 67 -6.84 -13.56 5.85
C TYR A 67 -6.19 -14.38 4.73
N ARG A 68 -6.26 -15.71 4.80
CA ARG A 68 -5.75 -16.60 3.75
C ARG A 68 -6.52 -16.47 2.44
N ASP A 69 -7.83 -16.31 2.52
CA ASP A 69 -8.69 -16.24 1.33
C ASP A 69 -8.54 -14.89 0.59
N LYS A 70 -8.39 -13.79 1.33
CA LYS A 70 -8.50 -12.44 0.76
C LYS A 70 -7.24 -11.61 0.76
N LEU A 71 -6.36 -11.78 1.74
CA LEU A 71 -5.18 -10.91 1.86
C LEU A 71 -3.90 -11.55 1.34
N ILE A 72 -3.84 -12.87 1.24
CA ILE A 72 -2.71 -13.57 0.63
C ILE A 72 -3.02 -13.82 -0.85
N VAL A 73 -2.58 -12.91 -1.71
CA VAL A 73 -2.74 -13.05 -3.16
C VAL A 73 -1.50 -13.72 -3.76
N LYS A 74 -1.67 -14.97 -4.19
CA LYS A 74 -0.58 -15.74 -4.81
C LYS A 74 -0.38 -15.35 -6.27
N GLY A 75 0.89 -15.20 -6.68
CA GLY A 75 1.26 -15.00 -8.09
C GLY A 75 1.05 -13.59 -8.63
N ALA A 76 0.62 -12.63 -7.81
CA ALA A 76 0.58 -11.24 -8.22
C ALA A 76 1.98 -10.73 -8.58
N LYS A 77 2.08 -9.93 -9.63
CA LYS A 77 3.34 -9.36 -10.12
C LYS A 77 3.25 -7.85 -10.18
N PRO A 78 4.37 -7.14 -10.00
CA PRO A 78 4.43 -5.71 -10.22
C PRO A 78 3.86 -5.32 -11.59
N ASN A 79 3.03 -4.30 -11.62
CA ASN A 79 2.52 -3.70 -12.85
C ASN A 79 3.37 -2.49 -13.28
N ALA A 80 2.97 -1.83 -14.37
CA ALA A 80 3.71 -0.71 -14.95
C ALA A 80 3.96 0.43 -13.94
N ALA A 81 3.01 0.71 -13.03
CA ALA A 81 3.21 1.73 -11.99
C ALA A 81 4.36 1.39 -11.05
N HIS A 82 4.40 0.16 -10.53
CA HIS A 82 5.47 -0.30 -9.66
C HIS A 82 6.84 -0.23 -10.36
N LEU A 83 6.91 -0.69 -11.62
CA LEU A 83 8.13 -0.71 -12.41
C LEU A 83 8.64 0.70 -12.71
N ARG A 84 7.74 1.63 -13.06
CA ARG A 84 8.09 3.04 -13.32
C ARG A 84 8.62 3.73 -12.05
N LEU A 85 7.96 3.52 -10.90
CA LEU A 85 8.41 4.08 -9.63
C LEU A 85 9.81 3.55 -9.25
N ALA A 86 10.05 2.24 -9.41
CA ALA A 86 11.37 1.66 -9.19
C ALA A 86 12.43 2.22 -10.16
N LYS A 87 12.07 2.50 -11.42
CA LYS A 87 12.94 3.15 -12.39
C LYS A 87 13.28 4.57 -11.96
N LEU A 88 12.30 5.39 -11.57
CA LEU A 88 12.51 6.75 -11.08
C LEU A 88 13.40 6.78 -9.83
N GLU A 89 13.32 5.78 -8.96
CA GLU A 89 14.22 5.65 -7.80
C GLU A 89 15.66 5.37 -8.26
N ARG A 90 15.87 4.45 -9.21
CA ARG A 90 17.20 4.17 -9.78
C ARG A 90 17.81 5.38 -10.49
N GLU A 91 16.99 6.20 -11.13
CA GLU A 91 17.39 7.47 -11.77
C GLU A 91 17.67 8.60 -10.75
N GLY A 92 17.42 8.33 -9.47
CA GLY A 92 17.63 9.29 -8.40
C GLY A 92 16.56 10.39 -8.31
N LYS A 93 15.46 10.30 -9.04
CA LYS A 93 14.32 11.22 -9.01
C LYS A 93 13.37 10.91 -7.85
N LEU A 94 12.94 9.65 -7.69
CA LEU A 94 12.10 9.21 -6.58
C LEU A 94 12.97 8.93 -5.35
N LYS A 95 12.62 9.51 -4.21
CA LYS A 95 13.36 9.36 -2.95
C LYS A 95 12.73 8.37 -2.00
N ALA A 96 11.42 8.20 -2.06
CA ALA A 96 10.71 7.23 -1.24
C ALA A 96 9.33 6.90 -1.83
N ILE A 97 8.87 5.71 -1.50
CA ILE A 97 7.48 5.28 -1.62
C ILE A 97 6.91 5.19 -0.21
N VAL A 98 5.76 5.83 0.02
CA VAL A 98 4.95 5.69 1.22
C VAL A 98 3.69 4.94 0.80
N THR A 99 3.53 3.71 1.25
CA THR A 99 2.43 2.86 0.80
C THR A 99 1.56 2.40 1.96
N GLN A 100 0.25 2.33 1.70
CA GLN A 100 -0.72 1.69 2.55
C GLN A 100 -0.87 0.19 2.23
N ASN A 101 -0.27 -0.26 1.12
CA ASN A 101 -0.34 -1.65 0.67
C ASN A 101 0.56 -2.55 1.49
N ILE A 102 0.12 -3.80 1.62
CA ILE A 102 0.78 -4.86 2.38
C ILE A 102 1.29 -5.99 1.48
N ASP A 103 1.22 -5.81 0.16
CA ASP A 103 1.47 -6.84 -0.86
C ASP A 103 2.95 -7.05 -1.24
N GLY A 104 3.83 -6.11 -0.89
CA GLY A 104 5.27 -6.16 -1.21
C GLY A 104 5.61 -5.93 -2.68
N LEU A 105 4.67 -5.49 -3.53
CA LEU A 105 4.90 -5.35 -4.98
C LEU A 105 5.87 -4.22 -5.33
N HIS A 106 5.97 -3.18 -4.52
CA HIS A 106 6.98 -2.13 -4.71
C HIS A 106 8.41 -2.68 -4.58
N GLN A 107 8.66 -3.49 -3.54
CA GLN A 107 9.95 -4.14 -3.35
C GLN A 107 10.20 -5.19 -4.43
N ALA A 108 9.18 -5.95 -4.83
CA ALA A 108 9.28 -6.91 -5.92
C ALA A 108 9.62 -6.25 -7.28
N ALA A 109 9.21 -4.99 -7.49
CA ALA A 109 9.59 -4.18 -8.66
C ALA A 109 11.04 -3.66 -8.59
N GLY A 110 11.69 -3.74 -7.42
CA GLY A 110 13.05 -3.29 -7.20
C GLY A 110 13.18 -1.96 -6.45
N SER A 111 12.09 -1.37 -5.96
CA SER A 111 12.14 -0.20 -5.08
C SER A 111 12.76 -0.57 -3.73
N LYS A 112 13.61 0.32 -3.19
CA LYS A 112 14.38 0.07 -1.97
C LYS A 112 13.91 0.90 -0.78
N THR A 113 13.50 2.15 -1.03
CA THR A 113 13.06 3.06 0.02
C THR A 113 11.53 3.05 0.06
N VAL A 114 10.97 2.04 0.76
CA VAL A 114 9.52 1.82 0.86
C VAL A 114 9.11 1.85 2.33
N TYR A 115 8.25 2.80 2.68
CA TYR A 115 7.61 2.91 3.98
C TYR A 115 6.24 2.24 3.92
N GLU A 116 6.15 1.02 4.43
CA GLU A 116 4.93 0.20 4.50
C GLU A 116 4.12 0.58 5.75
N LEU A 117 3.27 1.59 5.65
CA LEU A 117 2.51 2.14 6.79
C LEU A 117 1.64 1.11 7.52
N HIS A 118 1.18 0.10 6.80
CA HIS A 118 0.31 -0.95 7.35
C HIS A 118 1.03 -2.32 7.43
N GLY A 119 2.36 -2.33 7.37
CA GLY A 119 3.15 -3.56 7.43
C GLY A 119 3.11 -4.37 6.14
N SER A 120 3.26 -5.71 6.25
CA SER A 120 3.34 -6.59 5.08
C SER A 120 2.83 -8.00 5.38
N THR A 121 2.14 -8.61 4.40
CA THR A 121 1.76 -10.04 4.44
C THR A 121 2.97 -10.98 4.34
N LEU A 122 4.10 -10.48 3.85
CA LEU A 122 5.31 -11.27 3.66
C LEU A 122 6.06 -11.57 4.96
N ARG A 123 5.77 -10.83 6.03
CA ARG A 123 6.39 -10.98 7.34
C ARG A 123 5.35 -11.41 8.37
N ASN A 124 5.68 -12.39 9.17
CA ASN A 124 4.80 -12.91 10.21
C ASN A 124 5.63 -13.29 11.43
N TYR A 125 5.15 -13.02 12.62
CA TYR A 125 5.91 -13.24 13.85
C TYR A 125 5.10 -13.98 14.89
N CYS A 126 5.77 -14.89 15.60
CA CYS A 126 5.17 -15.49 16.79
C CYS A 126 5.01 -14.44 17.89
N VAL A 127 3.80 -14.23 18.37
CA VAL A 127 3.51 -13.23 19.42
C VAL A 127 4.16 -13.58 20.78
N LYS A 128 4.57 -14.85 20.99
CA LYS A 128 5.19 -15.30 22.26
C LYS A 128 6.71 -15.24 22.23
N CYS A 129 7.37 -15.64 21.13
CA CYS A 129 8.82 -15.78 21.08
C CYS A 129 9.49 -14.95 19.96
N GLY A 130 8.74 -14.14 19.21
CA GLY A 130 9.26 -13.27 18.16
C GLY A 130 9.83 -13.99 16.93
N THR A 131 9.73 -15.32 16.82
CA THR A 131 10.27 -16.05 15.68
C THR A 131 9.56 -15.60 14.40
N PHE A 132 10.34 -15.26 13.38
CA PHE A 132 9.88 -14.90 12.05
C PHE A 132 9.40 -16.11 11.26
N TYR A 133 8.37 -15.90 10.46
CA TYR A 133 7.81 -16.82 9.46
C TYR A 133 7.46 -16.05 8.18
N ASP A 134 7.70 -16.68 7.03
CA ASP A 134 7.29 -16.11 5.74
C ASP A 134 5.77 -16.25 5.49
N VAL A 135 5.30 -15.71 4.37
CA VAL A 135 3.89 -15.79 3.96
C VAL A 135 3.43 -17.23 3.75
N ASP A 136 4.30 -18.10 3.26
CA ASP A 136 3.95 -19.50 2.97
C ASP A 136 3.60 -20.28 4.24
N PHE A 137 4.19 -19.94 5.37
CA PHE A 137 3.84 -20.53 6.66
C PHE A 137 2.36 -20.27 7.00
N ILE A 138 1.86 -19.03 6.82
CA ILE A 138 0.44 -18.72 7.04
C ILE A 138 -0.43 -19.32 5.95
N ALA A 139 -0.05 -19.18 4.69
CA ALA A 139 -0.81 -19.63 3.54
C ALA A 139 -1.07 -21.15 3.52
N ASN A 140 -0.11 -21.93 4.01
CA ASN A 140 -0.19 -23.39 4.04
C ASN A 140 -0.70 -23.93 5.39
N SER A 141 -0.94 -23.07 6.39
CA SER A 141 -1.51 -23.48 7.68
C SER A 141 -3.01 -23.75 7.59
N THR A 142 -3.52 -24.55 8.52
CA THR A 142 -4.94 -24.78 8.76
C THR A 142 -5.34 -24.21 10.12
N GLY A 143 -6.56 -23.66 10.25
CA GLY A 143 -6.99 -23.03 11.49
C GLY A 143 -6.08 -21.87 11.89
N VAL A 144 -5.80 -21.76 13.19
CA VAL A 144 -4.92 -20.72 13.75
C VAL A 144 -3.47 -21.17 13.68
N PRO A 145 -2.58 -20.44 12.94
CA PRO A 145 -1.18 -20.84 12.78
C PRO A 145 -0.43 -20.77 14.11
N ARG A 146 0.22 -21.87 14.48
CA ARG A 146 0.96 -22.03 15.73
C ARG A 146 2.46 -22.15 15.47
N CYS A 147 3.22 -21.43 16.27
CA CYS A 147 4.69 -21.51 16.25
C CYS A 147 5.17 -22.91 16.67
N PRO A 148 5.93 -23.65 15.82
CA PRO A 148 6.43 -24.97 16.17
C PRO A 148 7.45 -24.94 17.30
N LYS A 149 8.07 -23.78 17.62
CA LYS A 149 9.05 -23.65 18.68
C LYS A 149 8.42 -23.51 20.08
N CYS A 150 7.29 -22.81 20.21
CA CYS A 150 6.75 -22.42 21.50
C CYS A 150 5.22 -22.54 21.63
N GLY A 151 4.51 -22.96 20.58
CA GLY A 151 3.06 -23.08 20.56
C GLY A 151 2.29 -21.74 20.49
N GLY A 152 2.97 -20.58 20.50
CA GLY A 152 2.34 -19.27 20.39
C GLY A 152 1.68 -19.06 19.03
N ILE A 153 0.71 -18.14 18.94
CA ILE A 153 0.09 -17.77 17.66
C ILE A 153 1.12 -17.02 16.80
N VAL A 154 1.12 -17.28 15.50
CA VAL A 154 1.92 -16.50 14.54
C VAL A 154 1.01 -15.46 13.92
N LYS A 155 1.22 -14.17 14.28
CA LYS A 155 0.46 -13.02 13.76
C LYS A 155 1.16 -12.44 12.54
N PRO A 156 0.42 -12.10 11.46
CA PRO A 156 0.96 -11.29 10.38
C PRO A 156 1.46 -9.93 10.86
N ASP A 157 2.57 -9.47 10.29
CA ASP A 157 3.09 -8.11 10.48
C ASP A 157 2.26 -7.10 9.65
N VAL A 158 0.96 -7.14 9.87
CA VAL A 158 -0.02 -6.24 9.27
C VAL A 158 -0.69 -5.47 10.39
N VAL A 159 -0.74 -4.14 10.24
CA VAL A 159 -1.42 -3.24 11.17
C VAL A 159 -2.93 -3.42 10.99
N LEU A 160 -3.57 -3.98 12.02
CA LEU A 160 -5.02 -4.15 12.07
C LEU A 160 -5.70 -2.84 12.51
N TYR A 161 -6.99 -2.71 12.22
CA TYR A 161 -7.78 -1.67 12.88
C TYR A 161 -7.60 -1.78 14.40
N GLU A 162 -7.62 -0.64 15.11
CA GLU A 162 -7.33 -0.51 16.56
C GLU A 162 -5.84 -0.56 16.91
N GLU A 163 -4.94 -0.95 15.99
CA GLU A 163 -3.49 -0.93 16.20
C GLU A 163 -2.87 0.40 15.75
N GLY A 164 -1.80 0.80 16.41
CA GLY A 164 -0.98 1.96 16.01
C GLY A 164 -0.06 1.64 14.85
N LEU A 165 0.29 2.65 14.05
CA LEU A 165 1.33 2.53 13.04
C LEU A 165 2.71 2.44 13.72
N ASP A 166 3.65 1.77 13.07
CA ASP A 166 5.04 1.74 13.51
C ASP A 166 5.65 3.16 13.51
N GLU A 167 6.24 3.57 14.63
CA GLU A 167 6.75 4.93 14.82
C GLU A 167 7.95 5.25 13.93
N GLU A 168 8.84 4.29 13.66
CA GLU A 168 10.00 4.48 12.79
C GLU A 168 9.56 4.64 11.33
N VAL A 169 8.64 3.78 10.88
CA VAL A 169 8.04 3.86 9.53
C VAL A 169 7.31 5.20 9.36
N LEU A 170 6.50 5.59 10.35
CA LEU A 170 5.74 6.84 10.34
C LEU A 170 6.67 8.05 10.28
N SER A 171 7.68 8.09 11.15
CA SER A 171 8.67 9.18 11.20
C SER A 171 9.46 9.31 9.91
N GLY A 172 9.90 8.17 9.34
CA GLY A 172 10.59 8.11 8.05
C GLY A 172 9.72 8.64 6.90
N ALA A 173 8.46 8.19 6.83
CA ALA A 173 7.49 8.64 5.82
C ALA A 173 7.23 10.16 5.91
N VAL A 174 6.98 10.68 7.11
CA VAL A 174 6.79 12.12 7.33
C VAL A 174 8.04 12.91 6.94
N SER A 175 9.23 12.43 7.30
CA SER A 175 10.50 13.09 6.92
C SER A 175 10.68 13.14 5.41
N ALA A 176 10.38 12.03 4.71
CA ALA A 176 10.46 11.97 3.25
C ALA A 176 9.48 12.95 2.60
N ILE A 177 8.20 12.95 3.01
CA ILE A 177 7.18 13.87 2.48
C ILE A 177 7.54 15.34 2.70
N ARG A 178 8.06 15.69 3.88
CA ARG A 178 8.48 17.08 4.19
C ARG A 178 9.61 17.58 3.31
N LYS A 179 10.50 16.69 2.89
CA LYS A 179 11.67 17.02 2.06
C LYS A 179 11.39 16.97 0.56
N ALA A 180 10.23 16.47 0.16
CA ALA A 180 9.86 16.34 -1.23
C ALA A 180 9.61 17.70 -1.88
N ASP A 181 10.04 17.87 -3.12
CA ASP A 181 9.64 18.98 -3.98
C ASP A 181 8.38 18.64 -4.78
N THR A 182 8.11 17.34 -4.97
CA THR A 182 6.94 16.81 -5.64
C THR A 182 6.37 15.64 -4.87
N LEU A 183 5.07 15.66 -4.60
CA LEU A 183 4.31 14.54 -4.03
C LEU A 183 3.33 14.02 -5.08
N ILE A 184 3.47 12.75 -5.45
CA ILE A 184 2.52 12.05 -6.32
C ILE A 184 1.67 11.15 -5.44
N ILE A 185 0.37 11.40 -5.42
CA ILE A 185 -0.63 10.58 -4.74
C ILE A 185 -1.29 9.69 -5.78
N GLY A 186 -1.33 8.37 -5.55
CA GLY A 186 -1.89 7.45 -6.52
C GLY A 186 -2.63 6.26 -5.93
N GLY A 187 -3.73 5.85 -6.59
CA GLY A 187 -4.47 4.64 -6.24
C GLY A 187 -4.99 4.60 -4.81
N THR A 188 -5.40 5.74 -4.25
CA THR A 188 -5.92 5.82 -2.87
C THR A 188 -7.10 6.76 -2.75
N SER A 189 -8.09 6.36 -1.97
CA SER A 189 -9.23 7.24 -1.63
C SER A 189 -8.90 8.30 -0.58
N LEU A 190 -7.71 8.22 0.07
CA LEU A 190 -7.33 9.03 1.23
C LEU A 190 -8.33 8.94 2.40
N GLY A 191 -9.00 7.79 2.55
CA GLY A 191 -10.05 7.58 3.56
C GLY A 191 -9.60 6.85 4.82
N VAL A 192 -8.36 6.34 4.90
CA VAL A 192 -7.85 5.60 6.06
C VAL A 192 -6.89 6.45 6.87
N TYR A 193 -7.30 6.79 8.08
CA TYR A 193 -6.48 7.53 9.03
C TYR A 193 -5.80 6.58 10.02
N PRO A 194 -4.57 6.91 10.52
CA PRO A 194 -3.86 8.20 10.36
C PRO A 194 -3.06 8.34 9.05
N ALA A 195 -2.92 7.28 8.23
CA ALA A 195 -2.09 7.26 7.04
C ALA A 195 -2.43 8.40 6.05
N ALA A 196 -3.70 8.59 5.71
CA ALA A 196 -4.15 9.67 4.82
C ALA A 196 -3.76 11.07 5.31
N GLY A 197 -3.59 11.24 6.61
CA GLY A 197 -3.18 12.52 7.21
C GLY A 197 -1.73 12.92 6.92
N LEU A 198 -0.88 11.99 6.46
CA LEU A 198 0.54 12.27 6.23
C LEU A 198 0.77 13.25 5.07
N ILE A 199 -0.12 13.29 4.08
CA ILE A 199 -0.01 14.22 2.96
C ILE A 199 0.01 15.69 3.40
N ARG A 200 -0.55 16.01 4.57
CA ARG A 200 -0.56 17.37 5.14
C ARG A 200 0.84 17.89 5.51
N TYR A 201 1.83 17.02 5.59
CA TYR A 201 3.22 17.41 5.84
C TYR A 201 3.95 17.88 4.58
N PHE A 202 3.38 17.67 3.40
CA PHE A 202 3.95 18.15 2.14
C PHE A 202 3.97 19.69 2.08
N ARG A 203 5.09 20.25 1.59
CA ARG A 203 5.32 21.70 1.42
C ARG A 203 6.10 22.01 0.14
N GLY A 204 6.16 21.04 -0.78
CA GLY A 204 6.87 21.18 -2.05
C GLY A 204 6.10 21.98 -3.10
N ARG A 205 6.60 21.92 -4.34
CA ARG A 205 6.07 22.72 -5.46
C ARG A 205 4.89 22.05 -6.16
N HIS A 206 4.95 20.73 -6.34
CA HIS A 206 3.99 20.01 -7.18
C HIS A 206 3.27 18.93 -6.40
N LEU A 207 1.95 19.05 -6.33
CA LEU A 207 1.07 18.02 -5.84
C LEU A 207 0.32 17.40 -7.03
N VAL A 208 0.54 16.10 -7.27
CA VAL A 208 -0.10 15.36 -8.35
C VAL A 208 -1.02 14.30 -7.76
N VAL A 209 -2.23 14.17 -8.30
CA VAL A 209 -3.17 13.10 -7.93
C VAL A 209 -3.46 12.24 -9.16
N ILE A 210 -3.22 10.93 -9.05
CA ILE A 210 -3.53 9.92 -10.08
C ILE A 210 -4.49 8.92 -9.46
N ASN A 211 -5.78 9.11 -9.65
CA ASN A 211 -6.79 8.25 -9.04
C ASN A 211 -8.06 8.21 -9.87
N MET A 212 -8.68 7.03 -9.98
CA MET A 212 -9.93 6.85 -10.76
C MET A 212 -11.11 7.65 -10.21
N GLN A 213 -11.16 7.86 -8.91
CA GLN A 213 -12.21 8.58 -8.22
C GLN A 213 -11.66 9.86 -7.60
N PRO A 214 -12.47 10.91 -7.44
CA PRO A 214 -12.06 12.11 -6.73
C PRO A 214 -11.56 11.82 -5.31
N THR A 215 -10.59 12.61 -4.85
CA THR A 215 -10.02 12.52 -3.51
C THR A 215 -10.10 13.85 -2.78
N GLY A 216 -9.90 13.84 -1.46
CA GLY A 216 -9.83 15.07 -0.67
C GLY A 216 -8.62 15.97 -0.99
N ALA A 217 -7.66 15.51 -1.79
CA ALA A 217 -6.47 16.26 -2.19
C ALA A 217 -6.64 17.03 -3.51
N ASP A 218 -7.64 16.68 -4.32
CA ASP A 218 -7.81 17.18 -5.70
C ASP A 218 -7.88 18.71 -5.76
N ALA A 219 -8.57 19.33 -4.80
CA ALA A 219 -8.71 20.80 -4.77
C ALA A 219 -7.38 21.55 -4.54
N GLN A 220 -6.35 20.86 -4.07
CA GLN A 220 -5.01 21.42 -3.80
C GLN A 220 -3.97 20.93 -4.80
N ALA A 221 -4.33 19.99 -5.67
CA ALA A 221 -3.41 19.40 -6.63
C ALA A 221 -3.17 20.32 -7.83
N ASP A 222 -1.90 20.38 -8.28
CA ASP A 222 -1.52 21.08 -9.51
C ASP A 222 -1.92 20.28 -10.76
N LEU A 223 -2.04 18.96 -10.61
CA LEU A 223 -2.43 18.03 -11.68
C LEU A 223 -3.26 16.88 -11.12
N CYS A 224 -4.46 16.68 -11.68
CA CYS A 224 -5.31 15.54 -11.39
C CYS A 224 -5.49 14.69 -12.66
N ILE A 225 -5.26 13.37 -12.55
CA ILE A 225 -5.39 12.43 -13.66
C ILE A 225 -6.36 11.33 -13.23
N ALA A 226 -7.57 11.31 -13.83
CA ALA A 226 -8.62 10.34 -13.53
C ALA A 226 -8.50 9.09 -14.45
N LYS A 227 -7.39 8.37 -14.35
CA LYS A 227 -7.09 7.17 -15.15
C LYS A 227 -6.44 6.08 -14.27
N PRO A 228 -6.45 4.79 -14.68
CA PRO A 228 -5.71 3.73 -14.02
C PRO A 228 -4.22 4.08 -13.92
N ILE A 229 -3.64 3.93 -12.74
CA ILE A 229 -2.29 4.42 -12.47
C ILE A 229 -1.21 3.69 -13.26
N GLY A 230 -1.38 2.39 -13.52
CA GLY A 230 -0.45 1.64 -14.35
C GLY A 230 -0.44 2.14 -15.80
N GLN A 231 -1.60 2.52 -16.34
CA GLN A 231 -1.66 3.14 -17.66
C GLN A 231 -0.98 4.51 -17.69
N VAL A 232 -1.21 5.34 -16.65
CA VAL A 232 -0.62 6.70 -16.55
C VAL A 232 0.91 6.62 -16.47
N LEU A 233 1.42 5.68 -15.70
CA LEU A 233 2.87 5.50 -15.47
C LEU A 233 3.53 4.54 -16.46
N SER A 234 2.77 3.93 -17.38
CA SER A 234 3.35 3.11 -18.46
C SER A 234 4.17 3.97 -19.41
N GLU A 235 5.37 3.49 -19.74
CA GLU A 235 6.23 4.11 -20.77
C GLU A 235 5.80 3.74 -22.18
N ASP A 236 5.04 2.66 -22.34
CA ASP A 236 4.64 2.10 -23.62
C ASP A 236 3.34 2.71 -24.19
N VAL A 237 2.59 3.45 -23.35
CA VAL A 237 1.29 4.02 -23.72
C VAL A 237 1.35 5.54 -23.69
N LEU A 238 1.14 6.17 -24.86
CA LEU A 238 0.85 7.61 -24.95
C LEU A 238 -0.61 7.81 -24.58
N LEU A 239 -0.87 8.57 -23.53
CA LEU A 239 -2.22 8.98 -23.13
C LEU A 239 -2.40 10.45 -23.50
N GLU A 240 -3.54 10.74 -24.15
CA GLU A 240 -3.98 12.13 -24.38
C GLU A 240 -4.44 12.74 -23.04
N ASP A 241 -4.19 14.04 -22.87
CA ASP A 241 -4.58 14.83 -21.67
C ASP A 241 -6.09 14.95 -21.52
#